data_b0a3ea8da3773d44c2c85933c11fdb87
#
_entry.id   b0a3ea8da3773d44c2c85933c11fdb87
#
_cell.length_a   1.000
_cell.length_b   1.000
_cell.length_c   1.000
_cell.angle_alpha   90.00
_cell.angle_beta   90.00
_cell.angle_gamma   90.00
#
_symmetry.space_group_name_H-M   'P 1'
#
loop_
_entity.id
_entity.type
_entity.pdbx_description
1 polymer ?
#
loop_
_entity_poly.entity_id
_entity_poly.type
_entity_poly.pdbx_seq_one_letter_code
_entity_poly.pdbx_strand_id
1 'polypeptide(L)'
;LNKDVFSMAPGEALILQNFEPDIKGGYRRVSGTAQYNTTIVPQGSSTTSLVIDCSIIFNGQIIVARGGDIHRGTTSGSFTSLTTGLGTATAAYDFEKFNFNGTNKLIIATGHSPAQIINTSFAVDVVNATGGGTAPTNPKFVKAFQNHMFYAGASNSQEIIFSVPFEEDNFTSASGAGSFKVDSDVVGMKVFRNELIIFCQDRIYKLTGTTSSNFAVQEVTRNIGCRDGGSIQEIGGDVIFLAPDGLRTIAGTARIGDV
;
A
#
# COMPACT_ATOMS: atom_id res chain seq x y z
N LEU A 1 -6.11 -22.51 20.87
CA LEU A 1 -5.90 -23.24 22.13
C LEU A 1 -7.10 -24.14 22.37
N ASN A 2 -6.93 -25.44 22.09
CA ASN A 2 -7.98 -26.44 22.28
C ASN A 2 -7.81 -27.06 23.68
N LYS A 3 -8.16 -26.29 24.72
CA LYS A 3 -8.20 -26.82 26.11
C LYS A 3 -9.60 -27.34 26.40
N ASP A 4 -9.66 -28.49 27.06
CA ASP A 4 -10.91 -29.02 27.61
C ASP A 4 -11.41 -28.08 28.70
N VAL A 5 -12.73 -27.81 28.71
CA VAL A 5 -13.40 -26.96 29.73
C VAL A 5 -13.06 -27.39 31.17
N PHE A 6 -12.89 -28.69 31.41
CA PHE A 6 -12.59 -29.26 32.72
C PHE A 6 -11.12 -29.11 33.11
N SER A 7 -10.23 -28.71 32.21
CA SER A 7 -8.79 -28.51 32.50
C SER A 7 -8.38 -27.04 32.60
N MET A 8 -9.35 -26.12 32.65
CA MET A 8 -9.08 -24.69 32.74
C MET A 8 -8.70 -24.26 34.17
N ALA A 9 -7.63 -23.47 34.25
CA ALA A 9 -7.26 -22.83 35.50
C ALA A 9 -8.13 -21.59 35.81
N PRO A 10 -8.26 -21.16 37.04
CA PRO A 10 -8.94 -19.93 37.39
C PRO A 10 -8.36 -18.74 36.63
N GLY A 11 -9.22 -17.98 35.92
CA GLY A 11 -8.82 -16.84 35.10
C GLY A 11 -8.59 -17.18 33.62
N GLU A 12 -8.68 -18.43 33.21
CA GLU A 12 -8.70 -18.82 31.77
C GLU A 12 -10.12 -18.74 31.20
N ALA A 13 -10.23 -18.41 29.93
CA ALA A 13 -11.49 -18.38 29.21
C ALA A 13 -11.35 -19.06 27.82
N LEU A 14 -12.36 -19.87 27.47
CA LEU A 14 -12.43 -20.49 26.12
C LEU A 14 -12.74 -19.49 25.02
N ILE A 15 -13.62 -18.53 25.32
CA ILE A 15 -14.07 -17.50 24.38
C ILE A 15 -14.02 -16.17 25.13
N LEU A 16 -13.30 -15.22 24.58
CA LEU A 16 -13.28 -13.84 25.02
C LEU A 16 -13.79 -12.95 23.88
N GLN A 17 -14.99 -12.39 24.06
CA GLN A 17 -15.55 -11.41 23.12
C GLN A 17 -15.34 -10.01 23.67
N ASN A 18 -14.86 -9.09 22.82
CA ASN A 18 -14.59 -7.70 23.17
C ASN A 18 -13.51 -7.52 24.26
N PHE A 19 -12.53 -8.42 24.30
CA PHE A 19 -11.36 -8.31 25.13
C PHE A 19 -10.08 -8.39 24.28
N GLU A 20 -9.04 -7.69 24.72
CA GLU A 20 -7.71 -7.73 24.13
C GLU A 20 -6.66 -8.03 25.20
N PRO A 21 -5.50 -8.63 24.84
CA PRO A 21 -4.41 -8.81 25.79
C PRO A 21 -3.95 -7.46 26.36
N ASP A 22 -3.73 -7.41 27.68
CA ASP A 22 -3.16 -6.23 28.34
C ASP A 22 -1.65 -6.36 28.46
N ILE A 23 -0.93 -5.26 28.25
CA ILE A 23 0.54 -5.19 28.40
C ILE A 23 0.98 -5.56 29.82
N LYS A 24 0.13 -5.32 30.81
CA LYS A 24 0.38 -5.66 32.23
C LYS A 24 0.06 -7.10 32.56
N GLY A 25 -0.30 -7.91 31.58
CA GLY A 25 -0.76 -9.29 31.72
C GLY A 25 -2.27 -9.40 31.91
N GLY A 26 -2.84 -10.53 31.45
CA GLY A 26 -4.28 -10.76 31.44
C GLY A 26 -4.98 -10.13 30.22
N TYR A 27 -6.26 -9.82 30.41
CA TYR A 27 -7.11 -9.27 29.34
C TYR A 27 -7.82 -8.02 29.84
N ARG A 28 -7.94 -7.03 28.97
CA ARG A 28 -8.78 -5.87 29.22
C ARG A 28 -9.93 -5.81 28.21
N ARG A 29 -11.01 -5.20 28.59
CA ARG A 29 -12.11 -4.94 27.66
C ARG A 29 -11.65 -3.97 26.56
N VAL A 30 -11.96 -4.30 25.31
CA VAL A 30 -11.75 -3.38 24.20
C VAL A 30 -12.57 -2.10 24.45
N SER A 31 -11.92 -0.96 24.33
CA SER A 31 -12.60 0.34 24.46
C SER A 31 -13.67 0.47 23.37
N GLY A 32 -14.78 1.11 23.71
CA GLY A 32 -15.82 1.42 22.73
C GLY A 32 -15.27 2.27 21.59
N THR A 33 -15.82 2.10 20.40
CA THR A 33 -15.50 2.92 19.23
C THR A 33 -16.53 4.04 19.09
N ALA A 34 -16.07 5.23 18.75
CA ALA A 34 -16.93 6.31 18.30
C ALA A 34 -16.92 6.37 16.76
N GLN A 35 -18.08 6.60 16.18
CA GLN A 35 -18.18 6.77 14.74
C GLN A 35 -17.47 8.05 14.32
N TYR A 36 -16.54 7.96 13.36
CA TYR A 36 -15.79 9.12 12.87
C TYR A 36 -16.72 10.14 12.18
N ASN A 37 -17.63 9.65 11.33
CA ASN A 37 -18.61 10.47 10.62
C ASN A 37 -19.92 9.68 10.49
N THR A 38 -21.04 10.32 10.78
CA THR A 38 -22.39 9.70 10.66
C THR A 38 -22.87 9.61 9.23
N THR A 39 -22.27 10.38 8.31
CA THR A 39 -22.63 10.35 6.89
C THR A 39 -21.96 9.15 6.21
N ILE A 40 -22.74 8.40 5.43
CA ILE A 40 -22.23 7.27 4.65
C ILE A 40 -21.42 7.81 3.47
N VAL A 41 -20.23 7.21 3.23
CA VAL A 41 -19.43 7.50 2.03
C VAL A 41 -20.27 7.20 0.79
N PRO A 42 -20.38 8.14 -0.17
CA PRO A 42 -21.12 7.92 -1.41
C PRO A 42 -20.66 6.65 -2.14
N GLN A 43 -21.55 6.03 -2.86
CA GLN A 43 -21.32 4.73 -3.49
C GLN A 43 -20.39 4.79 -4.71
N GLY A 44 -20.10 5.98 -5.18
CA GLY A 44 -19.26 6.23 -6.34
C GLY A 44 -19.98 5.96 -7.67
N SER A 45 -19.20 5.95 -8.75
CA SER A 45 -19.69 5.72 -10.10
C SER A 45 -20.18 4.28 -10.31
N SER A 46 -19.69 3.33 -9.51
CA SER A 46 -20.21 1.96 -9.48
C SER A 46 -21.32 1.82 -8.46
N THR A 47 -22.56 1.62 -8.92
CA THR A 47 -23.75 1.47 -8.08
C THR A 47 -23.80 0.16 -7.30
N THR A 48 -22.87 -0.76 -7.54
CA THR A 48 -22.88 -2.10 -6.93
C THR A 48 -21.81 -2.29 -5.85
N SER A 49 -20.85 -1.35 -5.70
CA SER A 49 -19.80 -1.50 -4.70
C SER A 49 -20.27 -1.14 -3.30
N LEU A 50 -20.25 -2.12 -2.41
CA LEU A 50 -20.45 -1.93 -0.97
C LEU A 50 -19.11 -1.79 -0.21
N VAL A 51 -18.00 -2.01 -0.88
CA VAL A 51 -16.66 -2.10 -0.29
C VAL A 51 -15.99 -0.72 -0.32
N ILE A 52 -15.27 -0.41 0.75
CA ILE A 52 -14.29 0.67 0.79
C ILE A 52 -12.98 0.09 0.24
N ASP A 53 -12.53 0.58 -0.89
CA ASP A 53 -11.34 0.08 -1.58
C ASP A 53 -10.04 0.51 -0.88
N CYS A 54 -10.02 1.73 -0.37
CA CYS A 54 -8.98 2.20 0.54
C CYS A 54 -9.47 3.36 1.41
N SER A 55 -8.78 3.59 2.52
CA SER A 55 -8.98 4.78 3.35
C SER A 55 -7.67 5.24 3.98
N ILE A 56 -7.43 6.54 3.99
CA ILE A 56 -6.22 7.13 4.57
C ILE A 56 -6.52 8.53 5.11
N ILE A 57 -5.83 8.90 6.19
CA ILE A 57 -5.87 10.28 6.69
C ILE A 57 -4.78 11.08 5.98
N PHE A 58 -5.17 12.15 5.30
CA PHE A 58 -4.28 13.10 4.65
C PHE A 58 -4.70 14.52 4.99
N ASN A 59 -3.74 15.33 5.41
CA ASN A 59 -3.95 16.74 5.81
C ASN A 59 -5.17 16.96 6.72
N GLY A 60 -5.32 16.10 7.75
CA GLY A 60 -6.39 16.18 8.76
C GLY A 60 -7.78 15.72 8.29
N GLN A 61 -7.93 15.27 7.06
CA GLN A 61 -9.17 14.72 6.53
C GLN A 61 -9.01 13.25 6.15
N ILE A 62 -10.11 12.50 6.18
CA ILE A 62 -10.13 11.15 5.66
C ILE A 62 -10.34 11.20 4.15
N ILE A 63 -9.48 10.51 3.43
CA ILE A 63 -9.63 10.24 1.99
C ILE A 63 -10.10 8.80 1.87
N VAL A 64 -11.17 8.59 1.12
CA VAL A 64 -11.79 7.28 0.95
C VAL A 64 -12.01 7.03 -0.52
N ALA A 65 -11.55 5.88 -1.01
CA ALA A 65 -11.90 5.38 -2.33
C ALA A 65 -13.01 4.33 -2.21
N ARG A 66 -14.05 4.49 -3.03
CA ARG A 66 -15.19 3.59 -3.09
C ARG A 66 -15.84 3.60 -4.47
N GLY A 67 -15.96 2.42 -5.08
CA GLY A 67 -16.71 2.26 -6.32
C GLY A 67 -16.17 3.05 -7.51
N GLY A 68 -14.86 3.25 -7.58
CA GLY A 68 -14.21 4.00 -8.66
C GLY A 68 -14.15 5.51 -8.44
N ASP A 69 -14.56 6.00 -7.29
CA ASP A 69 -14.50 7.41 -6.94
C ASP A 69 -13.67 7.64 -5.67
N ILE A 70 -13.03 8.79 -5.57
CA ILE A 70 -12.31 9.22 -4.38
C ILE A 70 -13.07 10.38 -3.73
N HIS A 71 -13.29 10.25 -2.44
CA HIS A 71 -13.99 11.23 -1.63
C HIS A 71 -13.11 11.70 -0.48
N ARG A 72 -13.35 12.92 -0.01
CA ARG A 72 -12.78 13.44 1.24
C ARG A 72 -13.89 13.73 2.24
N GLY A 73 -13.60 13.56 3.52
CA GLY A 73 -14.52 13.85 4.60
C GLY A 73 -13.82 14.30 5.87
N THR A 74 -14.57 14.97 6.73
CA THR A 74 -14.16 15.35 8.08
C THR A 74 -14.98 14.55 9.09
N THR A 75 -14.82 14.83 10.38
CA THR A 75 -15.57 14.19 11.48
C THR A 75 -17.08 14.46 11.44
N SER A 76 -17.52 15.37 10.60
CA SER A 76 -18.95 15.71 10.42
C SER A 76 -19.22 16.21 9.01
N GLY A 77 -20.49 16.14 8.59
CA GLY A 77 -20.93 16.62 7.29
C GLY A 77 -20.80 15.61 6.17
N SER A 78 -21.11 16.05 4.97
CA SER A 78 -21.10 15.22 3.77
C SER A 78 -19.69 14.99 3.24
N PHE A 79 -19.47 13.84 2.63
CA PHE A 79 -18.25 13.60 1.85
C PHE A 79 -18.28 14.40 0.56
N THR A 80 -17.14 15.03 0.23
CA THR A 80 -16.93 15.75 -1.02
C THR A 80 -16.20 14.85 -2.00
N SER A 81 -16.73 14.70 -3.22
CA SER A 81 -16.02 14.00 -4.29
C SER A 81 -14.78 14.79 -4.72
N LEU A 82 -13.65 14.10 -4.85
CA LEU A 82 -12.39 14.64 -5.38
C LEU A 82 -12.21 14.26 -6.85
N THR A 83 -12.48 13.02 -7.18
CA THR A 83 -12.40 12.50 -8.55
C THR A 83 -13.32 11.30 -8.70
N THR A 84 -13.76 11.03 -9.93
CA THR A 84 -14.71 9.98 -10.26
C THR A 84 -14.25 9.17 -11.47
N GLY A 85 -14.83 7.99 -11.68
CA GLY A 85 -14.60 7.20 -12.89
C GLY A 85 -13.25 6.50 -12.97
N LEU A 86 -12.60 6.22 -11.83
CA LEU A 86 -11.27 5.62 -11.77
C LEU A 86 -11.23 4.11 -12.02
N GLY A 87 -12.34 3.48 -12.34
CA GLY A 87 -12.43 2.05 -12.63
C GLY A 87 -13.45 1.32 -11.76
N THR A 88 -13.62 0.03 -12.01
CA THR A 88 -14.66 -0.78 -11.39
C THR A 88 -14.31 -1.27 -9.99
N ALA A 89 -15.33 -1.66 -9.26
CA ALA A 89 -15.42 -1.99 -7.84
C ALA A 89 -14.51 -3.12 -7.30
N THR A 90 -13.63 -3.67 -8.09
CA THR A 90 -12.69 -4.74 -7.68
C THR A 90 -11.22 -4.29 -7.68
N ALA A 91 -10.99 -3.00 -7.84
CA ALA A 91 -9.64 -2.45 -7.85
C ALA A 91 -9.08 -2.40 -6.43
N ALA A 92 -7.95 -3.03 -6.21
CA ALA A 92 -7.14 -2.74 -5.04
C ALA A 92 -6.44 -1.39 -5.27
N TYR A 93 -6.69 -0.45 -4.37
CA TYR A 93 -6.02 0.85 -4.38
C TYR A 93 -4.79 0.80 -3.49
N ASP A 94 -3.65 1.20 -4.03
CA ASP A 94 -2.44 1.48 -3.22
C ASP A 94 -2.23 2.98 -3.13
N PHE A 95 -1.63 3.43 -2.04
CA PHE A 95 -1.39 4.85 -1.81
C PHE A 95 -0.05 5.09 -1.15
N GLU A 96 0.49 6.28 -1.38
CA GLU A 96 1.72 6.74 -0.76
C GLU A 96 1.60 8.21 -0.39
N LYS A 97 1.94 8.54 0.87
CA LYS A 97 2.15 9.93 1.31
C LYS A 97 3.62 10.26 1.17
N PHE A 98 3.92 11.34 0.49
CA PHE A 98 5.29 11.75 0.26
C PHE A 98 5.45 13.26 0.34
N ASN A 99 6.69 13.69 0.49
CA ASN A 99 7.05 15.10 0.56
C ASN A 99 8.29 15.33 -0.29
N PHE A 100 8.08 15.68 -1.55
CA PHE A 100 9.14 16.13 -2.42
C PHE A 100 9.18 17.66 -2.40
N ASN A 101 10.38 18.22 -2.26
CA ASN A 101 10.60 19.68 -2.23
C ASN A 101 9.77 20.44 -1.18
N GLY A 102 9.53 19.83 -0.02
CA GLY A 102 8.78 20.47 1.07
C GLY A 102 7.26 20.51 0.89
N THR A 103 6.72 19.89 -0.16
CA THR A 103 5.28 19.84 -0.41
C THR A 103 4.73 18.45 -0.14
N ASN A 104 3.83 18.35 0.86
CA ASN A 104 3.14 17.10 1.14
C ASN A 104 2.11 16.79 0.04
N LYS A 105 2.16 15.60 -0.48
CA LYS A 105 1.21 15.07 -1.46
C LYS A 105 0.80 13.64 -1.09
N LEU A 106 -0.36 13.25 -1.57
CA LEU A 106 -0.84 11.87 -1.55
C LEU A 106 -1.00 11.39 -2.99
N ILE A 107 -0.43 10.27 -3.31
CA ILE A 107 -0.65 9.61 -4.59
C ILE A 107 -1.44 8.33 -4.39
N ILE A 108 -2.35 8.04 -5.32
CA ILE A 108 -3.23 6.87 -5.28
C ILE A 108 -3.13 6.16 -6.63
N ALA A 109 -2.73 4.89 -6.60
CA ALA A 109 -2.69 4.00 -7.75
C ALA A 109 -3.89 3.05 -7.71
N THR A 110 -4.56 2.85 -8.84
CA THR A 110 -5.82 2.11 -8.93
C THR A 110 -5.72 0.83 -9.74
N GLY A 111 -4.71 0.70 -10.62
CA GLY A 111 -4.60 -0.38 -11.58
C GLY A 111 -5.55 -0.28 -12.79
N HIS A 112 -6.47 0.67 -12.82
CA HIS A 112 -7.46 0.85 -13.89
C HIS A 112 -7.40 2.21 -14.57
N SER A 113 -6.84 3.20 -13.91
CA SER A 113 -6.63 4.56 -14.43
C SER A 113 -5.23 5.03 -14.09
N PRO A 114 -4.75 6.11 -14.70
CA PRO A 114 -3.53 6.77 -14.26
C PRO A 114 -3.59 7.11 -12.77
N ALA A 115 -2.46 7.04 -12.08
CA ALA A 115 -2.41 7.37 -10.66
C ALA A 115 -2.84 8.83 -10.42
N GLN A 116 -3.52 9.06 -9.29
CA GLN A 116 -4.06 10.38 -8.91
C GLN A 116 -3.14 11.02 -7.88
N ILE A 117 -2.82 12.28 -8.05
CA ILE A 117 -2.00 13.08 -7.12
C ILE A 117 -2.91 14.08 -6.42
N ILE A 118 -2.93 14.06 -5.10
CA ILE A 118 -3.74 14.96 -4.27
C ILE A 118 -2.79 15.84 -3.45
N ASN A 119 -2.93 17.15 -3.57
CA ASN A 119 -2.13 18.11 -2.82
C ASN A 119 -2.81 18.50 -1.49
N THR A 120 -2.18 19.35 -0.70
CA THR A 120 -2.70 19.80 0.62
C THR A 120 -3.95 20.65 0.54
N SER A 121 -4.27 21.25 -0.60
CA SER A 121 -5.55 21.93 -0.86
C SER A 121 -6.64 20.99 -1.40
N PHE A 122 -6.32 19.69 -1.53
CA PHE A 122 -7.18 18.66 -2.09
C PHE A 122 -7.50 18.86 -3.58
N ALA A 123 -6.71 19.62 -4.30
CA ALA A 123 -6.74 19.59 -5.75
C ALA A 123 -6.14 18.26 -6.25
N VAL A 124 -6.78 17.70 -7.26
CA VAL A 124 -6.39 16.41 -7.86
C VAL A 124 -5.75 16.67 -9.20
N ASP A 125 -4.60 16.05 -9.42
CA ASP A 125 -3.89 15.96 -10.68
C ASP A 125 -3.67 14.49 -11.05
N VAL A 126 -3.19 14.23 -12.24
CA VAL A 126 -3.05 12.89 -12.80
C VAL A 126 -1.60 12.66 -13.22
N VAL A 127 -1.05 11.51 -12.91
CA VAL A 127 0.27 11.10 -13.42
C VAL A 127 0.17 10.86 -14.92
N ASN A 128 0.67 11.80 -15.73
CA ASN A 128 0.58 11.79 -17.18
C ASN A 128 1.88 12.19 -17.88
N ALA A 129 3.00 12.22 -17.15
CA ALA A 129 4.32 12.65 -17.61
C ALA A 129 4.39 14.13 -18.02
N THR A 130 3.72 15.00 -17.26
CA THR A 130 3.76 16.46 -17.50
C THR A 130 5.19 17.01 -17.54
N GLY A 131 6.09 16.45 -16.69
CA GLY A 131 7.52 16.78 -16.69
C GLY A 131 8.33 16.18 -17.83
N GLY A 132 7.77 15.25 -18.60
CA GLY A 132 8.41 14.57 -19.75
C GLY A 132 8.52 13.06 -19.58
N GLY A 133 8.95 12.38 -20.66
CA GLY A 133 9.07 10.91 -20.72
C GLY A 133 7.74 10.21 -20.98
N THR A 134 7.59 8.98 -20.50
CA THR A 134 6.37 8.16 -20.66
C THR A 134 5.86 7.73 -19.30
N ALA A 135 4.65 8.15 -18.95
CA ALA A 135 4.00 7.78 -17.71
C ALA A 135 3.67 6.28 -17.66
N PRO A 136 3.70 5.64 -16.47
CA PRO A 136 3.24 4.27 -16.29
C PRO A 136 1.73 4.17 -16.57
N THR A 137 1.33 3.20 -17.38
CA THR A 137 -0.09 3.01 -17.73
C THR A 137 -0.79 2.23 -16.63
N ASN A 138 -1.73 2.89 -15.94
CA ASN A 138 -2.60 2.30 -14.92
C ASN A 138 -1.84 1.47 -13.85
N PRO A 139 -0.91 2.07 -13.11
CA PRO A 139 -0.15 1.35 -12.09
C PRO A 139 -1.08 0.89 -10.95
N LYS A 140 -0.76 -0.28 -10.37
CA LYS A 140 -1.46 -0.84 -9.20
C LYS A 140 -0.79 -0.47 -7.89
N PHE A 141 0.53 -0.29 -7.93
CA PHE A 141 1.34 -0.06 -6.73
C PHE A 141 2.19 1.19 -6.90
N VAL A 142 2.37 1.92 -5.81
CA VAL A 142 3.16 3.15 -5.78
C VAL A 142 3.89 3.27 -4.45
N LYS A 143 5.21 3.58 -4.49
CA LYS A 143 6.00 3.85 -3.29
C LYS A 143 7.06 4.92 -3.55
N ALA A 144 7.23 5.81 -2.58
CA ALA A 144 8.33 6.78 -2.59
C ALA A 144 9.59 6.13 -1.99
N PHE A 145 10.69 6.15 -2.74
CA PHE A 145 11.98 5.64 -2.28
C PHE A 145 13.12 6.46 -2.87
N GLN A 146 14.08 6.88 -2.04
CA GLN A 146 15.25 7.67 -2.44
C GLN A 146 14.91 8.88 -3.34
N ASN A 147 13.87 9.63 -2.93
CA ASN A 147 13.35 10.80 -3.64
C ASN A 147 12.74 10.50 -5.04
N HIS A 148 12.65 9.27 -5.45
CA HIS A 148 11.93 8.85 -6.65
C HIS A 148 10.55 8.28 -6.29
N MET A 149 9.59 8.43 -7.17
CA MET A 149 8.32 7.70 -7.09
C MET A 149 8.40 6.45 -7.95
N PHE A 150 8.20 5.30 -7.34
CA PHE A 150 8.20 3.98 -7.99
C PHE A 150 6.77 3.54 -8.27
N TYR A 151 6.53 3.07 -9.48
CA TYR A 151 5.25 2.57 -9.96
C TYR A 151 5.41 1.14 -10.46
N ALA A 152 4.49 0.26 -10.08
CA ALA A 152 4.51 -1.14 -10.49
C ALA A 152 3.10 -1.67 -10.79
N GLY A 153 3.02 -2.86 -11.40
CA GLY A 153 1.77 -3.53 -11.71
C GLY A 153 0.94 -2.82 -12.80
N ALA A 154 1.58 -2.02 -13.65
CA ALA A 154 0.99 -1.41 -14.83
C ALA A 154 0.63 -2.47 -15.90
N SER A 155 0.49 -2.08 -17.15
CA SER A 155 0.20 -3.00 -18.28
C SER A 155 1.21 -4.15 -18.36
N ASN A 156 2.47 -3.90 -18.00
CA ASN A 156 3.48 -4.93 -17.79
C ASN A 156 3.62 -5.15 -16.27
N SER A 157 3.06 -6.24 -15.77
CA SER A 157 3.02 -6.57 -14.35
C SER A 157 4.39 -6.84 -13.71
N GLN A 158 5.41 -7.06 -14.52
CA GLN A 158 6.80 -7.34 -14.11
C GLN A 158 7.71 -6.11 -14.19
N GLU A 159 7.21 -4.99 -14.69
CA GLU A 159 7.99 -3.77 -14.84
C GLU A 159 7.75 -2.80 -13.68
N ILE A 160 8.84 -2.27 -13.16
CA ILE A 160 8.83 -1.18 -12.20
C ILE A 160 9.43 0.05 -12.87
N ILE A 161 8.67 1.13 -12.92
CA ILE A 161 9.04 2.42 -13.50
C ILE A 161 9.27 3.39 -12.35
N PHE A 162 10.33 4.20 -12.42
CA PHE A 162 10.57 5.23 -11.42
C PHE A 162 10.78 6.60 -12.06
N SER A 163 10.31 7.63 -11.35
CA SER A 163 10.34 9.02 -11.79
C SER A 163 11.73 9.65 -11.66
N VAL A 164 11.91 10.84 -12.17
CA VAL A 164 13.02 11.74 -11.86
C VAL A 164 13.05 12.03 -10.35
N PRO A 165 14.22 12.23 -9.71
CA PRO A 165 14.29 12.60 -8.30
C PRO A 165 13.50 13.88 -8.01
N PHE A 166 12.71 13.87 -6.93
CA PHE A 166 11.86 14.97 -6.47
C PHE A 166 10.71 15.38 -7.40
N GLU A 167 10.47 14.66 -8.48
CA GLU A 167 9.41 14.92 -9.44
C GLU A 167 8.60 13.64 -9.70
N GLU A 168 7.44 13.52 -9.10
CA GLU A 168 6.60 12.31 -9.14
C GLU A 168 5.98 12.01 -10.51
N ASP A 169 5.91 13.01 -11.40
CA ASP A 169 5.28 12.94 -12.73
C ASP A 169 6.24 13.27 -13.89
N ASN A 170 7.55 13.12 -13.66
CA ASN A 170 8.56 13.27 -14.70
C ASN A 170 9.29 11.94 -14.92
N PHE A 171 9.29 11.46 -16.17
CA PHE A 171 9.89 10.18 -16.56
C PHE A 171 11.00 10.35 -17.60
N THR A 172 11.64 11.50 -17.64
CA THR A 172 12.76 11.79 -18.54
C THR A 172 14.02 11.01 -18.11
N SER A 173 14.42 10.04 -18.89
CA SER A 173 15.57 9.17 -18.57
C SER A 173 16.89 9.93 -18.42
N ALA A 174 17.10 10.97 -19.24
CA ALA A 174 18.30 11.83 -19.13
C ALA A 174 18.38 12.60 -17.81
N SER A 175 17.26 12.74 -17.09
CA SER A 175 17.17 13.41 -15.77
C SER A 175 17.15 12.44 -14.59
N GLY A 176 17.35 11.15 -14.83
CA GLY A 176 17.46 10.14 -13.78
C GLY A 176 16.22 9.28 -13.56
N ALA A 177 15.18 9.37 -14.42
CA ALA A 177 14.12 8.39 -14.45
C ALA A 177 14.56 7.11 -15.16
N GLY A 178 13.85 6.02 -14.92
CA GLY A 178 14.12 4.75 -15.59
C GLY A 178 13.12 3.66 -15.25
N SER A 179 13.43 2.45 -15.70
CA SER A 179 12.68 1.26 -15.36
C SER A 179 13.59 0.04 -15.27
N PHE A 180 13.11 -0.99 -14.58
CA PHE A 180 13.71 -2.31 -14.56
C PHE A 180 12.63 -3.37 -14.50
N LYS A 181 12.98 -4.60 -14.84
CA LYS A 181 12.08 -5.74 -14.83
C LYS A 181 12.51 -6.77 -13.80
N VAL A 182 11.53 -7.43 -13.24
CA VAL A 182 11.66 -8.62 -12.39
C VAL A 182 11.05 -9.83 -13.10
N ASP A 183 11.39 -11.04 -12.68
CA ASP A 183 10.99 -12.27 -13.40
C ASP A 183 9.60 -12.79 -12.98
N SER A 184 8.84 -12.03 -12.20
CA SER A 184 7.52 -12.45 -11.71
C SER A 184 6.62 -11.23 -11.51
N ASP A 185 5.32 -11.45 -11.57
CA ASP A 185 4.33 -10.37 -11.42
C ASP A 185 4.41 -9.72 -10.04
N VAL A 186 4.52 -8.40 -10.01
CA VAL A 186 4.56 -7.62 -8.78
C VAL A 186 3.18 -7.65 -8.10
N VAL A 187 3.19 -7.98 -6.82
CA VAL A 187 2.01 -8.06 -5.95
C VAL A 187 1.98 -6.89 -4.95
N GLY A 188 3.12 -6.29 -4.67
CA GLY A 188 3.21 -5.14 -3.80
C GLY A 188 4.64 -4.66 -3.59
N MET A 189 4.77 -3.48 -3.01
CA MET A 189 6.06 -2.89 -2.66
C MET A 189 6.02 -2.31 -1.25
N LYS A 190 7.13 -2.38 -0.53
CA LYS A 190 7.28 -1.79 0.82
C LYS A 190 8.68 -1.24 1.01
N VAL A 191 8.80 -0.01 1.46
CA VAL A 191 10.10 0.51 1.92
C VAL A 191 10.34 0.02 3.34
N PHE A 192 11.49 -0.62 3.55
CA PHE A 192 11.88 -1.17 4.83
C PHE A 192 13.42 -1.11 5.00
N ARG A 193 13.89 -0.57 6.12
CA ARG A 193 15.33 -0.43 6.45
C ARG A 193 16.17 0.15 5.31
N ASN A 194 15.67 1.23 4.68
CA ASN A 194 16.32 1.90 3.56
C ASN A 194 16.52 1.03 2.30
N GLU A 195 15.72 0.00 2.14
CA GLU A 195 15.61 -0.82 0.94
C GLU A 195 14.15 -0.79 0.45
N LEU A 196 13.94 -0.85 -0.87
CA LEU A 196 12.61 -1.08 -1.43
C LEU A 196 12.44 -2.58 -1.66
N ILE A 197 11.57 -3.21 -0.87
CA ILE A 197 11.23 -4.62 -1.00
C ILE A 197 10.11 -4.74 -2.03
N ILE A 198 10.31 -5.59 -3.02
CA ILE A 198 9.39 -5.86 -4.12
C ILE A 198 8.88 -7.27 -3.97
N PHE A 199 7.60 -7.39 -3.66
CA PHE A 199 6.93 -8.67 -3.48
C PHE A 199 6.29 -9.09 -4.81
N CYS A 200 6.67 -10.27 -5.30
CA CYS A 200 6.09 -10.89 -6.48
C CYS A 200 5.29 -12.14 -6.10
N GLN A 201 4.62 -12.75 -7.08
CA GLN A 201 3.76 -13.92 -6.84
C GLN A 201 4.53 -15.14 -6.30
N ASP A 202 5.76 -15.36 -6.76
CA ASP A 202 6.57 -16.55 -6.43
C ASP A 202 7.97 -16.23 -5.90
N ARG A 203 8.34 -14.93 -5.83
CA ARG A 203 9.67 -14.49 -5.38
C ARG A 203 9.64 -13.09 -4.75
N ILE A 204 10.72 -12.72 -4.12
CA ILE A 204 10.90 -11.41 -3.49
C ILE A 204 12.23 -10.84 -3.91
N TYR A 205 12.22 -9.56 -4.28
CA TYR A 205 13.41 -8.79 -4.58
C TYR A 205 13.57 -7.64 -3.60
N LYS A 206 14.78 -7.11 -3.53
CA LYS A 206 15.08 -5.84 -2.88
C LYS A 206 15.85 -4.94 -3.82
N LEU A 207 15.51 -3.67 -3.81
CA LEU A 207 16.23 -2.62 -4.49
C LEU A 207 17.03 -1.84 -3.44
N THR A 208 18.32 -1.71 -3.67
CA THR A 208 19.26 -0.93 -2.88
C THR A 208 19.85 0.18 -3.74
N GLY A 209 20.52 1.13 -3.11
CA GLY A 209 21.11 2.28 -3.80
C GLY A 209 20.45 3.58 -3.37
N THR A 210 21.00 4.70 -3.78
CA THR A 210 20.57 6.05 -3.41
C THR A 210 20.24 6.94 -4.59
N THR A 211 20.63 6.54 -5.79
CA THR A 211 20.39 7.26 -7.04
C THR A 211 20.16 6.28 -8.17
N SER A 212 19.54 6.71 -9.25
CA SER A 212 19.30 5.88 -10.44
C SER A 212 20.55 5.24 -11.04
N SER A 213 21.72 5.88 -10.85
CA SER A 213 23.00 5.35 -11.35
C SER A 213 23.57 4.18 -10.53
N ASN A 214 23.12 4.00 -9.28
CA ASN A 214 23.61 2.93 -8.40
C ASN A 214 22.50 2.03 -7.85
N PHE A 215 21.29 2.13 -8.38
CA PHE A 215 20.21 1.20 -8.05
C PHE A 215 20.59 -0.23 -8.46
N ALA A 216 20.50 -1.14 -7.50
CA ALA A 216 20.81 -2.55 -7.69
C ALA A 216 19.65 -3.41 -7.18
N VAL A 217 19.07 -4.20 -8.07
CA VAL A 217 18.03 -5.17 -7.77
C VAL A 217 18.69 -6.49 -7.38
N GLN A 218 18.34 -7.02 -6.22
CA GLN A 218 18.85 -8.29 -5.71
C GLN A 218 17.66 -9.20 -5.38
N GLU A 219 17.76 -10.45 -5.75
CA GLU A 219 16.77 -11.45 -5.37
C GLU A 219 16.98 -11.88 -3.92
N VAL A 220 15.90 -11.89 -3.14
CA VAL A 220 15.89 -12.34 -1.74
C VAL A 220 15.47 -13.81 -1.66
N THR A 221 14.50 -14.22 -2.47
CA THR A 221 14.03 -15.63 -2.55
C THR A 221 13.39 -15.91 -3.90
N ARG A 222 13.50 -17.17 -4.37
CA ARG A 222 12.95 -17.67 -5.65
C ARG A 222 11.64 -18.41 -5.53
N ASN A 223 11.36 -19.00 -4.39
CA ASN A 223 10.25 -19.95 -4.25
C ASN A 223 9.18 -19.46 -3.24
N ILE A 224 9.39 -18.29 -2.68
CA ILE A 224 8.50 -17.71 -1.68
C ILE A 224 8.10 -16.32 -2.16
N GLY A 225 6.85 -16.20 -2.54
CA GLY A 225 6.25 -14.93 -2.95
C GLY A 225 5.13 -14.50 -2.02
N CYS A 226 4.46 -13.41 -2.38
CA CYS A 226 3.33 -12.86 -1.67
C CYS A 226 2.02 -13.15 -2.42
N ARG A 227 0.99 -13.59 -1.69
CA ARG A 227 -0.33 -13.86 -2.27
C ARG A 227 -1.21 -12.65 -2.40
N ASP A 228 -1.04 -11.69 -1.50
CA ASP A 228 -1.89 -10.50 -1.43
C ASP A 228 -1.08 -9.29 -0.95
N GLY A 229 -1.01 -8.25 -1.76
CA GLY A 229 -0.31 -7.00 -1.44
C GLY A 229 -0.89 -6.28 -0.22
N GLY A 230 -2.18 -6.44 0.06
CA GLY A 230 -2.82 -5.88 1.27
C GLY A 230 -2.33 -6.51 2.57
N SER A 231 -1.74 -7.71 2.49
CA SER A 231 -1.16 -8.42 3.65
C SER A 231 0.21 -7.90 4.08
N ILE A 232 0.87 -7.07 3.25
CA ILE A 232 2.24 -6.58 3.50
C ILE A 232 2.19 -5.48 4.57
N GLN A 233 2.59 -5.83 5.80
CA GLN A 233 2.54 -4.93 6.94
C GLN A 233 3.86 -4.92 7.71
N GLU A 234 4.24 -3.74 8.21
CA GLU A 234 5.39 -3.59 9.09
C GLU A 234 4.97 -3.76 10.54
N ILE A 235 5.54 -4.74 11.22
CA ILE A 235 5.21 -5.06 12.61
C ILE A 235 6.50 -5.41 13.36
N GLY A 236 6.75 -4.72 14.46
CA GLY A 236 7.86 -5.06 15.37
C GLY A 236 9.25 -4.96 14.75
N GLY A 237 9.45 -4.11 13.76
CA GLY A 237 10.73 -3.93 13.09
C GLY A 237 11.05 -4.98 12.02
N ASP A 238 10.04 -5.71 11.54
CA ASP A 238 10.10 -6.60 10.38
C ASP A 238 8.88 -6.38 9.48
N VAL A 239 8.87 -6.93 8.28
CA VAL A 239 7.73 -6.91 7.37
C VAL A 239 7.11 -8.29 7.31
N ILE A 240 5.82 -8.38 7.67
CA ILE A 240 5.00 -9.58 7.58
C ILE A 240 4.21 -9.57 6.29
N PHE A 241 4.07 -10.72 5.66
CA PHE A 241 3.29 -10.91 4.45
C PHE A 241 2.67 -12.31 4.38
N LEU A 242 1.62 -12.49 3.60
CA LEU A 242 0.97 -13.76 3.36
C LEU A 242 1.67 -14.49 2.19
N ALA A 243 2.44 -15.51 2.53
CA ALA A 243 3.04 -16.43 1.57
C ALA A 243 2.09 -17.61 1.25
N PRO A 244 2.37 -18.44 0.22
CA PRO A 244 1.55 -19.60 -0.11
C PRO A 244 1.35 -20.60 1.02
N ASP A 245 2.29 -20.69 1.93
CA ASP A 245 2.32 -21.62 3.07
C ASP A 245 1.96 -20.97 4.42
N GLY A 246 1.56 -19.70 4.41
CA GLY A 246 1.12 -18.98 5.60
C GLY A 246 1.80 -17.63 5.80
N LEU A 247 1.71 -17.10 7.02
CA LEU A 247 2.35 -15.83 7.36
C LEU A 247 3.86 -16.00 7.51
N ARG A 248 4.61 -15.14 6.81
CA ARG A 248 6.07 -15.08 6.88
C ARG A 248 6.56 -13.68 7.16
N THR A 249 7.81 -13.57 7.56
CA THR A 249 8.51 -12.30 7.72
C THR A 249 9.70 -12.21 6.77
N ILE A 250 10.09 -11.00 6.39
CA ILE A 250 11.25 -10.79 5.52
C ILE A 250 12.54 -11.30 6.16
N ALA A 251 12.78 -10.98 7.44
CA ALA A 251 13.98 -11.44 8.15
C ALA A 251 14.01 -12.98 8.29
N GLY A 252 12.85 -13.60 8.54
CA GLY A 252 12.72 -15.06 8.59
C GLY A 252 12.96 -15.70 7.22
N THR A 253 12.40 -15.14 6.18
CA THR A 253 12.55 -15.65 4.79
C THR A 253 13.99 -15.53 4.29
N ALA A 254 14.66 -14.40 4.54
CA ALA A 254 16.05 -14.21 4.17
C ALA A 254 17.04 -15.17 4.89
N ARG A 255 16.65 -15.68 6.07
CA ARG A 255 17.47 -16.66 6.82
C ARG A 255 17.33 -18.10 6.34
N ILE A 256 16.19 -18.44 5.74
CA ILE A 256 15.93 -19.82 5.31
C ILE A 256 16.80 -20.17 4.10
N GLY A 257 17.33 -19.16 3.38
CA GLY A 257 18.15 -19.40 2.19
C GLY A 257 17.47 -20.39 1.23
N ASP A 258 17.68 -20.26 -0.03
CA ASP A 258 17.22 -21.29 -0.97
C ASP A 258 17.89 -22.65 -0.61
N VAL A 259 17.15 -23.54 0.04
CA VAL A 259 17.50 -24.95 0.16
C VAL A 259 16.97 -25.69 -1.04
#